data_84efb9078b1d85eaa5557d1efce2167f
#
_entry.id   84efb9078b1d85eaa5557d1efce2167f
#
_cell.length_a   1.000
_cell.length_b   1.000
_cell.length_c   1.000
_cell.angle_alpha   90.00
_cell.angle_beta   90.00
_cell.angle_gamma   90.00
#
_symmetry.space_group_name_H-M   'P 1'
#
loop_
_entity.id
_entity.type
_entity.pdbx_description
1 polymer ?
#
loop_
_entity_poly.entity_id
_entity_poly.type
_entity_poly.pdbx_seq_one_letter_code
_entity_poly.pdbx_strand_id
1 'polypeptide(L)'
;KGFRKDMIATNKRGQAAAAAVFIAILLGLIIMYIVIIPPSERAELLGEETTTTTSDGTTITSSGADVLLISKPGKIDYLAQDTIEHPLSSINIFTKTEDKILDEKDSLITKTGLFSKKSANMTFFISDLKNTENHILNFNIKEADGTLYINLNGQEVFAKELSSGQNPVIKLPTSALKEGNFLEFVVSSPGAAFWSTNEYALENIKVVASVTSISAQNS
;
A
#
# COMPACT_ATOMS: atom_id res chain seq x y z
N LYS A 1 -18.42 -51.48 -31.59
CA LYS A 1 -18.68 -50.66 -30.38
C LYS A 1 -18.47 -49.21 -30.78
N GLY A 2 -19.57 -48.53 -31.14
CA GLY A 2 -19.55 -47.15 -31.57
C GLY A 2 -19.52 -46.21 -30.37
N PHE A 3 -18.56 -45.27 -30.37
CA PHE A 3 -18.49 -44.16 -29.47
C PHE A 3 -19.41 -43.05 -29.99
N ARG A 4 -20.50 -42.75 -29.32
CA ARG A 4 -21.33 -41.57 -29.57
C ARG A 4 -20.52 -40.33 -29.06
N LYS A 5 -20.17 -39.48 -29.98
CA LYS A 5 -19.78 -38.11 -29.70
C LYS A 5 -21.04 -37.31 -29.45
N ASP A 6 -21.37 -37.07 -28.21
CA ASP A 6 -22.37 -36.05 -27.84
C ASP A 6 -21.80 -34.68 -28.09
N MET A 7 -22.22 -34.07 -29.21
CA MET A 7 -21.97 -32.68 -29.51
C MET A 7 -22.71 -31.80 -28.50
N ILE A 8 -21.96 -31.17 -27.62
CA ILE A 8 -22.46 -30.08 -26.80
C ILE A 8 -22.78 -28.92 -27.74
N ALA A 9 -24.03 -28.78 -28.13
CA ALA A 9 -24.50 -27.58 -28.85
C ALA A 9 -24.43 -26.38 -27.91
N THR A 10 -23.37 -25.60 -28.02
CA THR A 10 -23.24 -24.32 -27.33
C THR A 10 -24.37 -23.41 -27.79
N ASN A 11 -25.24 -23.04 -26.87
CA ASN A 11 -26.44 -22.26 -27.10
C ASN A 11 -26.09 -20.79 -27.41
N LYS A 12 -25.69 -20.53 -28.67
CA LYS A 12 -25.31 -19.17 -29.15
C LYS A 12 -26.43 -18.13 -28.99
N ARG A 13 -27.69 -18.57 -28.89
CA ARG A 13 -28.85 -17.67 -28.71
C ARG A 13 -28.90 -17.08 -27.29
N GLY A 14 -28.49 -17.84 -26.27
CA GLY A 14 -28.45 -17.33 -24.89
C GLY A 14 -27.37 -16.26 -24.64
N GLN A 15 -26.23 -16.38 -25.32
CA GLN A 15 -25.14 -15.39 -25.19
C GLN A 15 -25.48 -14.03 -25.81
N ALA A 16 -26.19 -14.05 -26.97
CA ALA A 16 -26.65 -12.84 -27.63
C ALA A 16 -27.69 -12.08 -26.78
N ALA A 17 -28.60 -12.79 -26.13
CA ALA A 17 -29.61 -12.21 -25.24
C ALA A 17 -28.95 -11.58 -23.98
N ALA A 18 -28.00 -12.28 -23.38
CA ALA A 18 -27.25 -11.75 -22.22
C ALA A 18 -26.44 -10.48 -22.55
N ALA A 19 -25.79 -10.45 -23.72
CA ALA A 19 -25.08 -9.26 -24.20
C ALA A 19 -26.03 -8.09 -24.46
N ALA A 20 -27.19 -8.32 -25.03
CA ALA A 20 -28.18 -7.29 -25.26
C ALA A 20 -28.72 -6.67 -23.94
N VAL A 21 -28.99 -7.50 -22.96
CA VAL A 21 -29.40 -7.03 -21.61
C VAL A 21 -28.30 -6.23 -20.95
N PHE A 22 -27.04 -6.66 -21.03
CA PHE A 22 -25.92 -5.93 -20.47
C PHE A 22 -25.74 -4.54 -21.12
N ILE A 23 -25.83 -4.46 -22.46
CA ILE A 23 -25.78 -3.19 -23.19
C ILE A 23 -26.95 -2.28 -22.80
N ALA A 24 -28.16 -2.81 -22.64
CA ALA A 24 -29.31 -2.04 -22.21
C ALA A 24 -29.15 -1.46 -20.81
N ILE A 25 -28.57 -2.22 -19.87
CA ILE A 25 -28.25 -1.75 -18.52
C ILE A 25 -27.19 -0.63 -18.57
N LEU A 26 -26.12 -0.82 -19.36
CA LEU A 26 -25.09 0.20 -19.53
C LEU A 26 -25.65 1.51 -20.10
N LEU A 27 -26.46 1.43 -21.15
CA LEU A 27 -27.14 2.60 -21.72
C LEU A 27 -28.07 3.28 -20.71
N GLY A 28 -28.82 2.49 -19.93
CA GLY A 28 -29.66 3.02 -18.86
C GLY A 28 -28.85 3.77 -17.78
N LEU A 29 -27.71 3.27 -17.39
CA LEU A 29 -26.81 3.93 -16.43
C LEU A 29 -26.22 5.23 -17.00
N ILE A 30 -25.84 5.24 -18.28
CA ILE A 30 -25.34 6.44 -18.95
C ILE A 30 -26.41 7.52 -19.01
N ILE A 31 -27.65 7.16 -19.39
CA ILE A 31 -28.78 8.10 -19.42
C ILE A 31 -29.04 8.63 -18.00
N MET A 32 -29.08 7.76 -17.01
CA MET A 32 -29.28 8.16 -15.62
C MET A 32 -28.16 9.11 -15.15
N TYR A 33 -26.93 8.82 -15.49
CA TYR A 33 -25.80 9.69 -15.19
C TYR A 33 -25.93 11.09 -15.79
N ILE A 34 -26.31 11.18 -17.09
CA ILE A 34 -26.51 12.46 -17.78
C ILE A 34 -27.68 13.27 -17.16
N VAL A 35 -28.72 12.61 -16.65
CA VAL A 35 -29.86 13.27 -16.01
C VAL A 35 -29.48 13.84 -14.64
N ILE A 36 -28.59 13.21 -13.90
CA ILE A 36 -28.14 13.65 -12.56
C ILE A 36 -27.15 14.82 -12.64
N ILE A 37 -26.41 14.95 -13.74
CA ILE A 37 -25.44 16.03 -13.93
C ILE A 37 -26.17 17.38 -14.06
N PRO A 38 -25.69 18.45 -13.41
CA PRO A 38 -26.21 19.80 -13.57
C PRO A 38 -26.20 20.25 -15.04
N PRO A 39 -27.16 21.11 -15.46
CA PRO A 39 -27.26 21.54 -16.86
C PRO A 39 -25.96 22.15 -17.44
N SER A 40 -25.19 22.84 -16.62
CA SER A 40 -23.89 23.44 -17.00
C SER A 40 -22.83 22.40 -17.38
N GLU A 41 -22.71 21.33 -16.64
CA GLU A 41 -21.74 20.26 -16.92
C GLU A 41 -22.23 19.35 -18.06
N ARG A 42 -23.55 19.26 -18.26
CA ARG A 42 -24.14 18.50 -19.36
C ARG A 42 -23.85 19.15 -20.72
N ALA A 43 -23.90 20.46 -20.79
CA ALA A 43 -23.58 21.21 -22.01
C ALA A 43 -22.13 21.03 -22.43
N GLU A 44 -21.22 21.00 -21.45
CA GLU A 44 -19.79 20.73 -21.69
C GLU A 44 -19.53 19.34 -22.24
N LEU A 45 -20.20 18.31 -21.68
CA LEU A 45 -20.03 16.90 -22.12
C LEU A 45 -20.63 16.64 -23.51
N LEU A 46 -21.68 17.36 -23.88
CA LEU A 46 -22.33 17.22 -25.18
C LEU A 46 -21.72 18.11 -26.26
N GLY A 47 -20.73 18.94 -25.90
CA GLY A 47 -20.12 19.91 -26.85
C GLY A 47 -21.07 21.00 -27.31
N GLU A 48 -22.15 21.26 -26.55
CA GLU A 48 -23.08 22.36 -26.87
C GLU A 48 -22.45 23.70 -26.52
N GLU A 49 -22.51 24.62 -27.43
CA GLU A 49 -22.04 25.99 -27.24
C GLU A 49 -22.95 26.74 -26.24
N THR A 50 -22.38 27.10 -25.09
CA THR A 50 -23.09 27.89 -24.08
C THR A 50 -22.96 29.36 -24.42
N THR A 51 -24.07 29.98 -24.80
CA THR A 51 -24.17 31.44 -25.02
C THR A 51 -24.46 32.12 -23.68
N THR A 52 -23.49 32.85 -23.16
CA THR A 52 -23.69 33.71 -21.98
C THR A 52 -23.79 35.16 -22.44
N THR A 53 -24.95 35.81 -22.19
CA THR A 53 -25.15 37.22 -22.48
C THR A 53 -24.73 38.04 -21.25
N THR A 54 -23.68 38.81 -21.37
CA THR A 54 -23.24 39.75 -20.34
C THR A 54 -24.01 41.06 -20.47
N SER A 55 -24.20 41.79 -19.37
CA SER A 55 -24.94 43.03 -19.24
C SER A 55 -24.49 44.16 -20.18
N ASP A 56 -23.48 43.98 -20.98
CA ASP A 56 -22.91 44.95 -21.93
C ASP A 56 -23.22 44.62 -23.42
N GLY A 57 -24.19 43.73 -23.66
CA GLY A 57 -24.70 43.42 -25.01
C GLY A 57 -23.75 42.64 -25.92
N THR A 58 -22.67 42.12 -25.43
CA THR A 58 -21.72 41.33 -26.22
C THR A 58 -22.01 39.85 -26.03
N THR A 59 -22.43 39.16 -27.08
CA THR A 59 -22.65 37.71 -27.09
C THR A 59 -21.31 37.03 -27.33
N ILE A 60 -20.87 36.20 -26.38
CA ILE A 60 -19.64 35.39 -26.49
C ILE A 60 -20.04 33.93 -26.62
N THR A 61 -19.67 33.32 -27.73
CA THR A 61 -19.86 31.90 -27.99
C THR A 61 -18.57 31.17 -27.54
N SER A 62 -18.64 30.37 -26.47
CA SER A 62 -17.53 29.57 -26.01
C SER A 62 -17.78 28.12 -26.37
N SER A 63 -16.98 27.54 -27.27
CA SER A 63 -16.93 26.10 -27.50
C SER A 63 -15.84 25.49 -26.64
N GLY A 64 -16.22 24.86 -25.54
CA GLY A 64 -15.40 23.89 -24.79
C GLY A 64 -13.99 24.30 -24.31
N ALA A 65 -13.60 25.55 -24.46
CA ALA A 65 -12.33 26.08 -23.96
C ALA A 65 -12.57 26.89 -22.70
N ASP A 66 -11.89 26.56 -21.65
CA ASP A 66 -11.92 27.26 -20.38
C ASP A 66 -11.49 28.72 -20.58
N VAL A 67 -12.44 29.65 -20.68
CA VAL A 67 -12.15 31.06 -20.84
C VAL A 67 -11.79 31.64 -19.48
N LEU A 68 -10.52 31.59 -19.15
CA LEU A 68 -9.97 32.07 -17.87
C LEU A 68 -10.04 33.60 -17.69
N LEU A 69 -10.26 34.37 -18.75
CA LEU A 69 -10.32 35.83 -18.66
C LEU A 69 -11.19 36.46 -19.75
N ILE A 70 -12.40 36.91 -19.41
CA ILE A 70 -13.33 37.64 -20.30
C ILE A 70 -13.27 39.16 -20.01
N SER A 71 -12.24 39.66 -19.42
CA SER A 71 -12.06 41.08 -19.17
C SER A 71 -11.21 41.70 -20.28
N LYS A 72 -11.78 42.66 -21.04
CA LYS A 72 -10.95 43.56 -21.84
C LYS A 72 -10.06 44.29 -20.82
N PRO A 73 -8.72 44.27 -20.97
CA PRO A 73 -7.87 45.08 -20.14
C PRO A 73 -8.31 46.55 -20.37
N GLY A 74 -8.91 47.13 -19.34
CA GLY A 74 -9.12 48.55 -19.32
C GLY A 74 -7.81 49.29 -19.52
N LYS A 75 -7.86 50.57 -19.88
CA LYS A 75 -6.66 51.41 -19.95
C LYS A 75 -5.91 51.27 -18.63
N ILE A 76 -4.80 50.58 -18.69
CA ILE A 76 -3.88 50.48 -17.52
C ILE A 76 -3.23 51.84 -17.42
N ASP A 77 -3.76 52.70 -16.55
CA ASP A 77 -3.00 53.86 -16.13
C ASP A 77 -1.71 53.32 -15.50
N TYR A 78 -0.58 53.73 -16.07
CA TYR A 78 0.73 53.39 -15.57
C TYR A 78 0.86 54.02 -14.19
N LEU A 79 0.35 53.38 -13.18
CA LEU A 79 0.73 53.62 -11.80
C LEU A 79 2.18 53.21 -11.70
N ALA A 80 3.03 54.19 -11.35
CA ALA A 80 4.37 53.86 -10.88
C ALA A 80 4.21 52.90 -9.71
N GLN A 81 4.22 51.61 -10.03
CA GLN A 81 4.06 50.57 -9.04
C GLN A 81 5.36 50.54 -8.26
N ASP A 82 5.25 50.97 -7.02
CA ASP A 82 6.23 50.48 -6.02
C ASP A 82 6.18 48.97 -6.11
N THR A 83 7.35 48.42 -6.39
CA THR A 83 7.53 46.97 -6.43
C THR A 83 7.10 46.41 -5.08
N ILE A 84 5.93 45.78 -5.02
CA ILE A 84 5.49 45.09 -3.79
C ILE A 84 6.30 43.80 -3.71
N GLU A 85 7.40 43.88 -2.98
CA GLU A 85 8.16 42.68 -2.63
C GLU A 85 7.39 41.91 -1.57
N HIS A 86 6.89 40.73 -1.96
CA HIS A 86 6.38 39.76 -1.01
C HIS A 86 7.56 38.90 -0.53
N PRO A 87 8.10 39.13 0.67
CA PRO A 87 9.14 38.27 1.18
C PRO A 87 8.56 36.88 1.38
N LEU A 88 9.00 35.93 0.59
CA LEU A 88 8.72 34.54 0.83
C LEU A 88 9.62 34.10 1.99
N SER A 89 9.01 33.64 3.06
CA SER A 89 9.74 33.01 4.16
C SER A 89 10.55 31.85 3.60
N SER A 90 11.83 31.77 3.97
CA SER A 90 12.65 30.66 3.56
C SER A 90 12.13 29.37 4.21
N ILE A 91 11.93 28.35 3.39
CA ILE A 91 11.52 27.02 3.85
C ILE A 91 12.74 26.12 3.77
N ASN A 92 13.21 25.66 4.90
CA ASN A 92 14.24 24.64 4.96
C ASN A 92 13.62 23.26 4.87
N ILE A 93 13.96 22.52 3.81
CA ILE A 93 13.55 21.13 3.62
C ILE A 93 14.73 20.25 3.95
N PHE A 94 14.54 19.32 4.86
CA PHE A 94 15.57 18.35 5.25
C PHE A 94 14.97 16.95 5.42
N THR A 95 15.81 15.94 5.26
CA THR A 95 15.46 14.55 5.53
C THR A 95 15.86 14.20 6.94
N LYS A 96 14.97 13.51 7.66
CA LYS A 96 15.20 12.98 8.99
C LYS A 96 15.03 11.48 8.96
N THR A 97 16.06 10.77 9.40
CA THR A 97 16.01 9.31 9.55
C THR A 97 15.95 8.96 11.03
N GLU A 98 14.97 8.17 11.42
CA GLU A 98 14.75 7.72 12.80
C GLU A 98 14.51 6.23 12.84
N ASP A 99 15.01 5.56 13.87
CA ASP A 99 14.70 4.17 14.12
C ASP A 99 13.32 4.06 14.77
N LYS A 100 12.47 3.24 14.18
CA LYS A 100 11.11 2.99 14.63
C LYS A 100 10.90 1.50 14.92
N ILE A 101 10.28 1.22 16.05
CA ILE A 101 9.79 -0.14 16.35
C ILE A 101 8.54 -0.35 15.50
N LEU A 102 8.59 -1.35 14.62
CA LEU A 102 7.48 -1.73 13.75
C LEU A 102 6.47 -2.61 14.52
N ASP A 103 6.98 -3.53 15.33
CA ASP A 103 6.20 -4.36 16.23
C ASP A 103 7.09 -4.93 17.34
N GLU A 104 6.46 -5.25 18.49
CA GLU A 104 7.14 -5.86 19.61
C GLU A 104 6.27 -6.93 20.28
N LYS A 105 6.92 -7.91 20.87
CA LYS A 105 6.27 -8.98 21.62
C LYS A 105 7.09 -9.35 22.85
N ASP A 106 6.43 -9.45 23.99
CA ASP A 106 7.11 -9.70 25.27
C ASP A 106 7.77 -11.07 25.31
N SER A 107 7.08 -12.10 24.82
CA SER A 107 7.60 -13.47 24.86
C SER A 107 7.03 -14.35 23.74
N LEU A 108 7.85 -15.26 23.24
CA LEU A 108 7.48 -16.32 22.31
C LEU A 108 8.13 -17.64 22.76
N ILE A 109 7.38 -18.73 22.69
CA ILE A 109 7.89 -20.07 22.97
C ILE A 109 7.63 -20.96 21.76
N THR A 110 8.69 -21.54 21.20
CA THR A 110 8.62 -22.55 20.15
C THR A 110 9.26 -23.85 20.64
N LYS A 111 8.61 -24.98 20.34
CA LYS A 111 9.11 -26.29 20.75
C LYS A 111 8.76 -27.39 19.76
N THR A 112 9.65 -28.36 19.68
CA THR A 112 9.48 -29.56 18.84
C THR A 112 9.94 -30.78 19.59
N GLY A 113 9.05 -31.75 19.77
CA GLY A 113 9.30 -33.09 20.33
C GLY A 113 8.68 -34.15 19.44
N LEU A 114 8.75 -35.39 19.84
CA LEU A 114 8.27 -36.54 19.06
C LEU A 114 6.78 -36.42 18.70
N PHE A 115 5.96 -35.97 19.63
CA PHE A 115 4.48 -35.91 19.47
C PHE A 115 3.92 -34.48 19.49
N SER A 116 4.78 -33.48 19.58
CA SER A 116 4.33 -32.07 19.65
C SER A 116 5.24 -31.18 18.83
N LYS A 117 4.65 -30.40 17.95
CA LYS A 117 5.34 -29.30 17.25
C LYS A 117 4.52 -28.03 17.48
N LYS A 118 5.15 -27.04 18.10
CA LYS A 118 4.57 -25.72 18.33
C LYS A 118 5.51 -24.69 17.76
N SER A 119 5.15 -24.10 16.60
CA SER A 119 5.78 -22.90 16.10
C SER A 119 5.22 -21.67 16.79
N ALA A 120 6.02 -20.64 16.90
CA ALA A 120 5.60 -19.33 17.39
C ALA A 120 5.65 -18.33 16.22
N ASN A 121 4.76 -17.35 16.24
CA ASN A 121 4.65 -16.38 15.15
C ASN A 121 4.43 -14.96 15.65
N MET A 122 4.84 -14.03 14.80
CA MET A 122 4.69 -12.59 14.96
C MET A 122 4.36 -11.98 13.60
N THR A 123 3.49 -10.98 13.58
CA THR A 123 3.17 -10.23 12.36
C THR A 123 3.57 -8.77 12.56
N PHE A 124 4.07 -8.13 11.53
CA PHE A 124 4.36 -6.70 11.56
C PHE A 124 4.04 -6.04 10.22
N PHE A 125 3.80 -4.73 10.24
CA PHE A 125 3.44 -3.96 9.07
C PHE A 125 4.47 -2.86 8.79
N ILE A 126 4.76 -2.67 7.49
CA ILE A 126 5.61 -1.59 7.00
C ILE A 126 4.73 -0.68 6.15
N SER A 127 4.45 0.52 6.64
CA SER A 127 3.57 1.48 5.96
C SER A 127 4.16 2.05 4.67
N ASP A 128 5.49 2.15 4.60
CA ASP A 128 6.20 2.69 3.44
C ASP A 128 7.54 1.96 3.25
N LEU A 129 7.51 0.95 2.39
CA LEU A 129 8.70 0.15 2.05
C LEU A 129 9.80 0.94 1.36
N LYS A 130 9.47 2.05 0.67
CA LYS A 130 10.45 2.84 -0.09
C LYS A 130 11.28 3.74 0.81
N ASN A 131 10.66 4.24 1.87
CA ASN A 131 11.30 5.15 2.83
C ASN A 131 11.71 4.46 4.13
N THR A 132 11.73 3.13 4.13
CA THR A 132 12.08 2.32 5.30
C THR A 132 13.23 1.37 4.95
N GLU A 133 14.29 1.43 5.73
CA GLU A 133 15.51 0.66 5.52
C GLU A 133 15.97 -0.03 6.83
N ASN A 134 17.04 -0.83 6.74
CA ASN A 134 17.69 -1.45 7.89
C ASN A 134 16.72 -2.21 8.82
N HIS A 135 15.90 -3.09 8.25
CA HIS A 135 14.98 -3.91 9.03
C HIS A 135 15.76 -4.93 9.85
N ILE A 136 15.59 -4.88 11.16
CA ILE A 136 16.33 -5.68 12.13
C ILE A 136 15.33 -6.35 13.07
N LEU A 137 15.49 -7.65 13.23
CA LEU A 137 14.86 -8.44 14.29
C LEU A 137 15.87 -8.65 15.42
N ASN A 138 15.50 -8.28 16.63
CA ASN A 138 16.27 -8.57 17.83
C ASN A 138 15.39 -9.24 18.91
N PHE A 139 16.00 -10.04 19.75
CA PHE A 139 15.33 -10.71 20.87
C PHE A 139 16.36 -11.21 21.87
N ASN A 140 15.89 -11.48 23.09
CA ASN A 140 16.67 -12.11 24.13
C ASN A 140 16.32 -13.60 24.20
N ILE A 141 17.31 -14.44 24.43
CA ILE A 141 17.13 -15.89 24.56
C ILE A 141 17.15 -16.26 26.05
N LYS A 142 16.02 -16.71 26.56
CA LYS A 142 15.91 -17.23 27.93
C LYS A 142 16.30 -18.70 28.01
N GLU A 143 15.75 -19.51 27.11
CA GLU A 143 16.02 -20.93 26.99
C GLU A 143 16.31 -21.26 25.54
N ALA A 144 17.29 -22.16 25.32
CA ALA A 144 17.76 -22.56 24.00
C ALA A 144 18.15 -24.00 23.97
N ASP A 145 17.50 -24.79 23.11
CA ASP A 145 17.88 -26.18 22.84
C ASP A 145 17.59 -26.50 21.35
N GLY A 146 18.63 -26.98 20.64
CA GLY A 146 18.59 -27.27 19.21
C GLY A 146 18.84 -26.06 18.30
N THR A 147 18.48 -26.17 17.03
CA THR A 147 18.66 -25.13 16.02
C THR A 147 17.38 -24.29 15.89
N LEU A 148 17.50 -22.99 16.04
CA LEU A 148 16.39 -22.04 15.78
C LEU A 148 16.36 -21.66 14.30
N TYR A 149 15.21 -21.85 13.67
CA TYR A 149 14.89 -21.39 12.33
C TYR A 149 13.90 -20.22 12.40
N ILE A 150 14.15 -19.19 11.62
CA ILE A 150 13.25 -18.05 11.48
C ILE A 150 12.91 -17.89 10.01
N ASN A 151 11.62 -17.95 9.71
CA ASN A 151 11.08 -17.77 8.37
C ASN A 151 10.37 -16.42 8.29
N LEU A 152 10.69 -15.63 7.26
CA LEU A 152 10.00 -14.39 6.92
C LEU A 152 9.17 -14.61 5.66
N ASN A 153 7.85 -14.51 5.76
CA ASN A 153 6.91 -14.73 4.65
C ASN A 153 7.10 -16.10 3.95
N GLY A 154 7.52 -17.13 4.73
CA GLY A 154 7.78 -18.48 4.22
C GLY A 154 9.21 -18.70 3.68
N GLN A 155 10.06 -17.68 3.67
CA GLN A 155 11.47 -17.79 3.30
C GLN A 155 12.33 -17.85 4.57
N GLU A 156 13.22 -18.85 4.66
CA GLU A 156 14.20 -18.94 5.76
C GLU A 156 15.18 -17.77 5.68
N VAL A 157 15.26 -17.00 6.77
CA VAL A 157 16.16 -15.84 6.90
C VAL A 157 17.23 -16.07 7.98
N PHE A 158 17.03 -17.07 8.82
CA PHE A 158 17.97 -17.40 9.88
C PHE A 158 17.86 -18.88 10.27
N ALA A 159 19.02 -19.53 10.43
CA ALA A 159 19.12 -20.90 10.92
C ALA A 159 20.43 -21.07 11.70
N LYS A 160 20.35 -21.07 13.03
CA LYS A 160 21.52 -21.27 13.90
C LYS A 160 21.13 -21.87 15.23
N GLU A 161 22.09 -22.59 15.82
CA GLU A 161 22.09 -22.97 17.22
C GLU A 161 22.61 -21.80 18.06
N LEU A 162 21.82 -21.38 19.04
CA LEU A 162 22.11 -20.26 19.93
C LEU A 162 22.11 -20.74 21.38
N SER A 163 22.68 -19.96 22.28
CA SER A 163 22.75 -20.26 23.71
C SER A 163 21.86 -19.30 24.51
N SER A 164 21.39 -19.76 25.66
CA SER A 164 20.67 -18.92 26.63
C SER A 164 21.50 -17.69 27.02
N GLY A 165 20.85 -16.55 27.17
CA GLY A 165 21.47 -15.25 27.48
C GLY A 165 22.02 -14.49 26.29
N GLN A 166 22.00 -15.05 25.08
CA GLN A 166 22.38 -14.34 23.86
C GLN A 166 21.27 -13.40 23.39
N ASN A 167 21.70 -12.28 22.75
CA ASN A 167 20.80 -11.27 22.16
C ASN A 167 21.17 -11.11 20.67
N PRO A 168 20.72 -12.02 19.80
CA PRO A 168 21.04 -11.95 18.38
C PRO A 168 20.35 -10.75 17.71
N VAL A 169 21.07 -10.14 16.77
CA VAL A 169 20.59 -9.08 15.90
C VAL A 169 20.57 -9.61 14.47
N ILE A 170 19.39 -9.80 13.92
CA ILE A 170 19.19 -10.44 12.62
C ILE A 170 18.69 -9.41 11.62
N LYS A 171 19.46 -9.17 10.55
CA LYS A 171 19.04 -8.31 9.46
C LYS A 171 18.04 -9.04 8.57
N LEU A 172 16.84 -8.48 8.39
CA LEU A 172 15.83 -9.02 7.52
C LEU A 172 16.09 -8.57 6.07
N PRO A 173 16.10 -9.51 5.10
CA PRO A 173 16.38 -9.18 3.70
C PRO A 173 15.22 -8.41 3.09
N THR A 174 15.51 -7.27 2.48
CA THR A 174 14.50 -6.38 1.86
C THR A 174 13.70 -7.09 0.76
N SER A 175 14.32 -8.04 0.06
CA SER A 175 13.69 -8.83 -0.99
C SER A 175 12.54 -9.74 -0.50
N ALA A 176 12.55 -10.10 0.79
CA ALA A 176 11.52 -10.94 1.41
C ALA A 176 10.43 -10.12 2.11
N LEU A 177 10.62 -8.80 2.26
CA LEU A 177 9.68 -7.91 2.95
C LEU A 177 8.53 -7.49 2.05
N LYS A 178 7.37 -7.31 2.68
CA LYS A 178 6.11 -6.82 2.09
C LYS A 178 5.51 -5.75 3.01
N GLU A 179 4.37 -5.17 2.63
CA GLU A 179 3.62 -4.29 3.53
C GLU A 179 3.16 -5.03 4.79
N GLY A 180 2.59 -6.22 4.63
CA GLY A 180 2.26 -7.13 5.73
C GLY A 180 3.24 -8.30 5.77
N ASN A 181 3.87 -8.52 6.92
CA ASN A 181 4.92 -9.52 7.11
C ASN A 181 4.56 -10.50 8.21
N PHE A 182 4.98 -11.74 8.00
CA PHE A 182 4.80 -12.85 8.92
C PHE A 182 6.15 -13.48 9.24
N LEU A 183 6.52 -13.44 10.51
CA LEU A 183 7.68 -14.15 11.06
C LEU A 183 7.22 -15.43 11.75
N GLU A 184 7.81 -16.54 11.39
CA GLU A 184 7.61 -17.83 12.04
C GLU A 184 8.91 -18.31 12.68
N PHE A 185 8.84 -18.70 13.94
CA PHE A 185 9.94 -19.24 14.70
C PHE A 185 9.71 -20.75 14.90
N VAL A 186 10.67 -21.53 14.46
CA VAL A 186 10.60 -22.99 14.53
C VAL A 186 11.91 -23.52 15.11
N VAL A 187 11.84 -24.54 15.93
CA VAL A 187 13.04 -25.23 16.42
C VAL A 187 13.18 -26.63 15.80
N SER A 188 14.43 -27.05 15.56
CA SER A 188 14.74 -28.36 15.04
C SER A 188 14.15 -29.48 15.93
N SER A 189 13.86 -30.63 15.31
CA SER A 189 13.56 -31.83 16.11
C SER A 189 14.82 -32.36 16.83
N PRO A 190 14.64 -33.03 17.96
CA PRO A 190 15.79 -33.52 18.77
C PRO A 190 16.60 -34.68 18.14
N GLY A 191 16.26 -35.08 16.90
CA GLY A 191 17.01 -36.08 16.16
C GLY A 191 17.02 -37.44 16.83
N ALA A 192 18.24 -37.98 17.09
CA ALA A 192 18.42 -39.30 17.73
C ALA A 192 17.87 -39.37 19.16
N ALA A 193 17.81 -38.22 19.85
CA ALA A 193 17.21 -38.11 21.18
C ALA A 193 15.68 -37.87 21.09
N PHE A 194 14.98 -38.70 20.30
CA PHE A 194 13.57 -38.54 19.97
C PHE A 194 12.63 -38.46 21.19
N TRP A 195 13.06 -38.90 22.37
CA TRP A 195 12.33 -38.81 23.65
C TRP A 195 12.46 -37.40 24.32
N SER A 196 13.35 -36.55 23.83
CA SER A 196 13.53 -35.19 24.35
C SER A 196 12.68 -34.18 23.56
N THR A 197 12.70 -32.93 23.99
CA THR A 197 12.02 -31.81 23.34
C THR A 197 13.00 -30.67 23.23
N ASN A 198 13.21 -30.17 22.02
CA ASN A 198 13.92 -28.92 21.79
C ASN A 198 12.98 -27.74 21.98
N GLU A 199 13.43 -26.73 22.68
CA GLU A 199 12.63 -25.55 23.01
C GLU A 199 13.48 -24.28 22.95
N TYR A 200 12.87 -23.20 22.42
CA TYR A 200 13.35 -21.84 22.56
C TYR A 200 12.29 -21.00 23.26
N ALA A 201 12.70 -20.34 24.34
CA ALA A 201 11.95 -19.28 24.99
C ALA A 201 12.64 -17.94 24.67
N LEU A 202 11.94 -17.10 23.94
CA LEU A 202 12.41 -15.79 23.49
C LEU A 202 11.67 -14.71 24.26
N GLU A 203 12.38 -13.63 24.61
CA GLU A 203 11.82 -12.47 25.34
C GLU A 203 12.21 -11.17 24.62
N ASN A 204 11.41 -10.11 24.81
CA ASN A 204 11.66 -8.76 24.25
C ASN A 204 11.92 -8.78 22.74
N ILE A 205 11.10 -9.50 22.02
CA ILE A 205 11.20 -9.62 20.57
C ILE A 205 10.77 -8.30 19.92
N LYS A 206 11.64 -7.67 19.11
CA LYS A 206 11.37 -6.40 18.46
C LYS A 206 11.79 -6.43 17.00
N VAL A 207 10.94 -5.91 16.15
CA VAL A 207 11.28 -5.57 14.77
C VAL A 207 11.45 -4.06 14.67
N VAL A 208 12.65 -3.64 14.29
CA VAL A 208 13.02 -2.21 14.19
C VAL A 208 13.43 -1.91 12.75
N ALA A 209 13.12 -0.72 12.29
CA ALA A 209 13.57 -0.24 10.98
C ALA A 209 13.87 1.26 11.02
N SER A 210 14.78 1.70 10.16
CA SER A 210 15.10 3.11 9.97
C SER A 210 14.11 3.72 8.98
N VAL A 211 13.35 4.72 9.41
CA VAL A 211 12.34 5.41 8.59
C VAL A 211 12.86 6.79 8.24
N THR A 212 12.92 7.09 6.94
CA THR A 212 13.31 8.41 6.43
C THR A 212 12.07 9.24 6.11
N SER A 213 11.95 10.39 6.73
CA SER A 213 10.88 11.35 6.50
C SER A 213 11.42 12.69 5.99
N ILE A 214 10.61 13.37 5.17
CA ILE A 214 10.91 14.73 4.72
C ILE A 214 10.22 15.68 5.68
N SER A 215 10.98 16.60 6.29
CA SER A 215 10.48 17.62 7.17
C SER A 215 10.75 19.01 6.58
N ALA A 216 9.77 19.91 6.72
CA ALA A 216 9.92 21.31 6.35
C ALA A 216 9.80 22.17 7.60
N GLN A 217 10.72 23.13 7.74
CA GLN A 217 10.73 24.09 8.83
C GLN A 217 10.73 25.51 8.26
N ASN A 218 9.79 26.34 8.69
CA ASN A 218 9.80 27.78 8.43
C ASN A 218 10.83 28.42 9.36
N SER A 219 11.71 29.18 8.80
CA SER A 219 12.69 29.99 9.55
C SER A 219 12.14 31.40 9.79
#